data_3abc117c62c374988b1ad9ab0ea7f207
#
_entry.id   3abc117c62c374988b1ad9ab0ea7f207
#
_cell.length_a   1.000
_cell.length_b   1.000
_cell.length_c   1.000
_cell.angle_alpha   90.00
_cell.angle_beta   90.00
_cell.angle_gamma   90.00
#
_symmetry.space_group_name_H-M   'P 1'
#
loop_
_entity.id
_entity.type
_entity.pdbx_description
1 polymer ?
#
loop_
_entity_poly.entity_id
_entity_poly.type
_entity_poly.pdbx_seq_one_letter_code
_entity_poly.pdbx_strand_id
1 'polypeptide(L)'
;MAPDLDFLWGRHNMETHSLGAAVLAGLVVLAWTRGRAPRLALAVTLAWASHVLFDWLGSDATPPLGVMALWPVTSEFYFAYAYVFEAISRRTHLPNFWPHNLWAVAKEVLMLAPVVVGMWALRRRGRGGVH
;
A
#
# COMPACT_ATOMS: atom_id res chain seq x y z
N MET A 1 1.60 -5.24 -7.63
CA MET A 1 2.84 -4.54 -7.27
C MET A 1 3.74 -5.47 -6.50
N ALA A 2 4.94 -5.05 -5.95
CA ALA A 2 5.84 -6.02 -5.31
C ALA A 2 5.22 -6.76 -4.09
N PRO A 3 4.43 -6.14 -3.20
CA PRO A 3 3.73 -6.88 -2.15
C PRO A 3 2.75 -7.93 -2.67
N ASP A 4 2.12 -7.70 -3.82
CA ASP A 4 1.14 -8.62 -4.43
C ASP A 4 1.77 -9.86 -5.09
N LEU A 5 3.06 -10.07 -4.91
CA LEU A 5 3.73 -11.29 -5.40
C LEU A 5 3.17 -12.58 -4.77
N ASP A 6 2.51 -12.49 -3.62
CA ASP A 6 1.83 -13.61 -2.97
C ASP A 6 0.68 -14.20 -3.80
N PHE A 7 0.11 -13.44 -4.76
CA PHE A 7 -0.81 -14.00 -5.75
C PHE A 7 -0.20 -15.13 -6.59
N LEU A 8 1.11 -15.16 -6.78
CA LEU A 8 1.79 -16.23 -7.50
C LEU A 8 1.68 -17.58 -6.79
N TRP A 9 1.46 -17.56 -5.47
CA TRP A 9 1.28 -18.77 -4.64
C TRP A 9 -0.18 -19.00 -4.25
N GLY A 10 -1.12 -18.27 -4.87
CA GLY A 10 -2.55 -18.40 -4.60
C GLY A 10 -2.98 -17.88 -3.23
N ARG A 11 -2.16 -17.06 -2.59
CA ARG A 11 -2.39 -16.43 -1.29
C ARG A 11 -2.34 -14.92 -1.43
N HIS A 12 -3.18 -14.20 -0.68
CA HIS A 12 -3.21 -12.75 -0.69
C HIS A 12 -3.29 -12.22 0.75
N ASN A 13 -2.74 -11.03 0.98
CA ASN A 13 -2.69 -10.37 2.30
C ASN A 13 -1.91 -11.14 3.38
N MET A 14 -0.99 -12.02 3.01
CA MET A 14 -0.20 -12.83 3.92
C MET A 14 1.18 -12.21 4.21
N GLU A 15 2.24 -13.01 4.17
CA GLU A 15 3.58 -12.64 4.64
C GLU A 15 4.17 -11.42 3.92
N THR A 16 3.89 -11.27 2.62
CA THR A 16 4.34 -10.13 1.81
C THR A 16 3.61 -8.83 2.17
N HIS A 17 2.38 -8.92 2.71
CA HIS A 17 1.61 -7.80 3.21
C HIS A 17 1.89 -7.54 4.70
N SER A 18 3.18 -7.44 5.05
CA SER A 18 3.62 -7.22 6.43
C SER A 18 4.69 -6.13 6.55
N LEU A 19 4.79 -5.56 7.72
CA LEU A 19 5.88 -4.63 8.07
C LEU A 19 7.23 -5.34 8.07
N GLY A 20 7.27 -6.63 8.41
CA GLY A 20 8.47 -7.46 8.32
C GLY A 20 8.97 -7.58 6.89
N ALA A 21 8.07 -7.83 5.92
CA ALA A 21 8.43 -7.85 4.50
C ALA A 21 8.91 -6.49 3.99
N ALA A 22 8.30 -5.40 4.46
CA ALA A 22 8.72 -4.04 4.12
C ALA A 22 10.17 -3.77 4.58
N VAL A 23 10.49 -4.13 5.83
CA VAL A 23 11.85 -4.00 6.37
C VAL A 23 12.82 -4.89 5.61
N LEU A 24 12.44 -6.15 5.33
CA LEU A 24 13.28 -7.08 4.57
C LEU A 24 13.58 -6.54 3.16
N ALA A 25 12.60 -5.97 2.47
CA ALA A 25 12.80 -5.36 1.16
C ALA A 25 13.83 -4.21 1.21
N GLY A 26 13.75 -3.36 2.22
CA GLY A 26 14.74 -2.31 2.44
C GLY A 26 16.13 -2.85 2.74
N LEU A 27 16.23 -3.89 3.57
CA LEU A 27 17.50 -4.55 3.89
C LEU A 27 18.12 -5.21 2.64
N VAL A 28 17.32 -5.83 1.78
CA VAL A 28 17.78 -6.39 0.50
C VAL A 28 18.38 -5.29 -0.38
N VAL A 29 17.71 -4.14 -0.50
CA VAL A 29 18.25 -2.99 -1.25
C VAL A 29 19.55 -2.49 -0.62
N LEU A 30 19.62 -2.41 0.70
CA LEU A 30 20.81 -1.96 1.40
C LEU A 30 22.00 -2.91 1.17
N ALA A 31 21.75 -4.21 1.27
CA ALA A 31 22.75 -5.24 0.99
C ALA A 31 23.20 -5.21 -0.49
N TRP A 32 22.25 -5.14 -1.43
CA TRP A 32 22.56 -5.06 -2.87
C TRP A 32 23.40 -3.85 -3.22
N THR A 33 23.11 -2.70 -2.62
CA THR A 33 23.89 -1.47 -2.83
C THR A 33 25.14 -1.40 -1.96
N ARG A 34 25.47 -2.45 -1.19
CA ARG A 34 26.58 -2.52 -0.24
C ARG A 34 26.59 -1.33 0.73
N GLY A 35 25.43 -0.96 1.23
CA GLY A 35 25.24 0.17 2.15
C GLY A 35 25.33 1.55 1.51
N ARG A 36 25.54 1.66 0.20
CA ARG A 36 25.78 2.97 -0.47
C ARG A 36 24.50 3.77 -0.74
N ALA A 37 23.32 3.17 -0.64
CA ALA A 37 22.05 3.84 -0.95
C ALA A 37 21.01 3.73 0.19
N PRO A 38 21.29 4.23 1.42
CA PRO A 38 20.39 4.10 2.56
C PRO A 38 19.06 4.84 2.32
N ARG A 39 19.09 5.96 1.60
CA ARG A 39 17.86 6.70 1.25
C ARG A 39 16.95 5.90 0.32
N LEU A 40 17.52 5.14 -0.62
CA LEU A 40 16.74 4.26 -1.49
C LEU A 40 16.15 3.10 -0.70
N ALA A 41 16.94 2.48 0.19
CA ALA A 41 16.45 1.42 1.06
C ALA A 41 15.26 1.89 1.92
N LEU A 42 15.39 3.06 2.55
CA LEU A 42 14.31 3.68 3.31
C LEU A 42 13.07 3.97 2.44
N ALA A 43 13.25 4.50 1.24
CA ALA A 43 12.15 4.77 0.32
C ALA A 43 11.40 3.50 -0.07
N VAL A 44 12.11 2.39 -0.34
CA VAL A 44 11.51 1.09 -0.64
C VAL A 44 10.75 0.54 0.58
N THR A 45 11.34 0.60 1.78
CA THR A 45 10.67 0.20 3.02
C THR A 45 9.37 0.98 3.23
N LEU A 46 9.42 2.31 3.12
CA LEU A 46 8.24 3.16 3.32
C LEU A 46 7.18 2.97 2.24
N ALA A 47 7.58 2.78 0.99
CA ALA A 47 6.64 2.49 -0.10
C ALA A 47 5.94 1.15 0.10
N TRP A 48 6.65 0.12 0.58
CA TRP A 48 6.06 -1.17 0.91
C TRP A 48 5.14 -1.08 2.13
N ALA A 49 5.58 -0.42 3.20
CA ALA A 49 4.79 -0.23 4.40
C ALA A 49 3.51 0.59 4.14
N SER A 50 3.56 1.59 3.24
CA SER A 50 2.37 2.34 2.84
C SER A 50 1.36 1.47 2.09
N HIS A 51 1.80 0.51 1.28
CA HIS A 51 0.91 -0.46 0.64
C HIS A 51 0.17 -1.31 1.69
N VAL A 52 0.91 -1.88 2.63
CA VAL A 52 0.31 -2.65 3.76
C VAL A 52 -0.68 -1.80 4.55
N LEU A 53 -0.39 -0.52 4.77
CA LEU A 53 -1.29 0.41 5.46
C LEU A 53 -2.58 0.64 4.67
N PHE A 54 -2.48 0.81 3.35
CA PHE A 54 -3.67 1.01 2.51
C PHE A 54 -4.54 -0.25 2.44
N ASP A 55 -3.95 -1.44 2.39
CA ASP A 55 -4.70 -2.69 2.45
C ASP A 55 -5.38 -2.88 3.81
N TRP A 56 -4.70 -2.51 4.91
CA TRP A 56 -5.31 -2.54 6.24
C TRP A 56 -6.48 -1.56 6.38
N LEU A 57 -6.42 -0.38 5.73
CA LEU A 57 -7.50 0.62 5.71
C LEU A 57 -8.55 0.34 4.64
N GLY A 58 -8.30 -0.59 3.75
CA GLY A 58 -9.22 -1.04 2.71
C GLY A 58 -10.28 -1.99 3.24
N SER A 59 -11.44 -2.00 2.61
CA SER A 59 -12.43 -3.05 2.85
C SER A 59 -12.03 -4.31 2.10
N ASP A 60 -12.04 -5.45 2.80
CA ASP A 60 -11.80 -6.76 2.19
C ASP A 60 -13.10 -7.57 2.18
N ALA A 61 -13.46 -8.09 1.01
CA ALA A 61 -14.67 -8.87 0.82
C ALA A 61 -14.41 -10.38 0.71
N THR A 62 -13.13 -10.79 0.73
CA THR A 62 -12.72 -12.18 0.48
C THR A 62 -11.80 -12.68 1.60
N PRO A 63 -12.13 -13.79 2.26
CA PRO A 63 -11.24 -14.39 3.27
C PRO A 63 -9.88 -14.82 2.71
N PRO A 64 -8.80 -14.69 3.52
CA PRO A 64 -8.75 -14.17 4.89
C PRO A 64 -8.94 -12.64 4.93
N LEU A 65 -9.80 -12.16 5.85
CA LEU A 65 -10.06 -10.73 6.00
C LEU A 65 -8.89 -10.04 6.70
N GLY A 66 -8.47 -8.91 6.15
CA GLY A 66 -7.37 -8.10 6.68
C GLY A 66 -6.00 -8.52 6.19
N VAL A 67 -4.96 -8.00 6.83
CA VAL A 67 -3.56 -8.20 6.46
C VAL A 67 -2.75 -8.78 7.61
N MET A 68 -1.76 -9.61 7.32
CA MET A 68 -0.82 -10.17 8.30
C MET A 68 0.26 -9.14 8.68
N ALA A 69 -0.17 -7.96 9.16
CA ALA A 69 0.67 -6.77 9.28
C ALA A 69 1.92 -6.96 10.13
N LEU A 70 1.87 -7.77 11.19
CA LEU A 70 2.95 -7.93 12.15
C LEU A 70 3.81 -9.19 11.94
N TRP A 71 3.65 -9.90 10.83
CA TRP A 71 4.55 -10.99 10.49
C TRP A 71 6.01 -10.49 10.39
N PRO A 72 7.02 -11.22 10.90
CA PRO A 72 6.99 -12.59 11.42
C PRO A 72 6.72 -12.72 12.93
N VAL A 73 6.39 -11.65 13.63
CA VAL A 73 6.15 -11.67 15.10
C VAL A 73 4.88 -12.46 15.42
N THR A 74 3.84 -12.29 14.61
CA THR A 74 2.59 -13.04 14.70
C THR A 74 2.03 -13.29 13.31
N SER A 75 1.28 -14.38 13.15
CA SER A 75 0.57 -14.75 11.93
C SER A 75 -0.91 -14.37 11.99
N GLU A 76 -1.31 -13.49 12.91
CA GLU A 76 -2.67 -12.99 13.00
C GLU A 76 -2.98 -11.98 11.94
N PHE A 77 -4.26 -11.96 11.49
CA PHE A 77 -4.76 -11.01 10.52
C PHE A 77 -5.37 -9.80 11.24
N TYR A 78 -4.95 -8.62 10.81
CA TYR A 78 -5.43 -7.34 11.34
C TYR A 78 -6.28 -6.65 10.29
N PHE A 79 -7.43 -6.14 10.68
CA PHE A 79 -8.34 -5.38 9.82
C PHE A 79 -8.83 -4.13 10.55
N ALA A 80 -9.13 -3.08 9.79
CA ALA A 80 -9.70 -1.87 10.35
C ALA A 80 -11.21 -2.05 10.51
N TYR A 81 -11.75 -1.64 11.66
CA TYR A 81 -13.21 -1.63 11.89
C TYR A 81 -13.93 -0.52 11.10
N ALA A 82 -13.19 0.49 10.67
CA ALA A 82 -13.69 1.57 9.82
C ALA A 82 -12.87 1.60 8.53
N TYR A 83 -13.47 1.20 7.44
CA TYR A 83 -12.81 1.20 6.14
C TYR A 83 -12.76 2.62 5.58
N VAL A 84 -11.58 3.05 5.20
CA VAL A 84 -11.35 4.33 4.52
C VAL A 84 -11.51 4.17 3.01
N PHE A 85 -11.03 3.04 2.48
CA PHE A 85 -11.10 2.70 1.07
C PHE A 85 -12.12 1.59 0.84
N GLU A 86 -12.93 1.75 -0.20
CA GLU A 86 -13.93 0.75 -0.59
C GLU A 86 -13.30 -0.29 -1.52
N ALA A 87 -13.65 -1.56 -1.31
CA ALA A 87 -13.18 -2.63 -2.18
C ALA A 87 -13.68 -2.44 -3.61
N ILE A 88 -12.80 -2.55 -4.59
CA ILE A 88 -13.16 -2.59 -5.99
C ILE A 88 -13.88 -3.90 -6.29
N SER A 89 -15.11 -3.82 -6.76
CA SER A 89 -15.88 -5.00 -7.17
C SER A 89 -15.25 -5.65 -8.39
N ARG A 90 -14.99 -6.95 -8.33
CA ARG A 90 -14.53 -7.77 -9.47
C ARG A 90 -15.68 -8.49 -10.19
N ARG A 91 -16.92 -8.33 -9.69
CA ARG A 91 -18.11 -9.00 -10.22
C ARG A 91 -18.72 -8.18 -11.36
N THR A 92 -18.13 -8.28 -12.55
CA THR A 92 -18.52 -7.54 -13.76
C THR A 92 -19.96 -7.74 -14.23
N HIS A 93 -20.59 -8.84 -13.80
CA HIS A 93 -21.97 -9.19 -14.16
C HIS A 93 -23.03 -8.51 -13.28
N LEU A 94 -22.62 -7.80 -12.22
CA LEU A 94 -23.58 -7.11 -11.35
C LEU A 94 -23.99 -5.74 -11.95
N PRO A 95 -25.27 -5.36 -11.85
CA PRO A 95 -25.76 -4.09 -12.42
C PRO A 95 -25.06 -2.85 -11.83
N ASN A 96 -24.61 -2.93 -10.57
CA ASN A 96 -23.95 -1.85 -9.87
C ASN A 96 -22.41 -1.86 -10.01
N PHE A 97 -21.86 -2.69 -10.88
CA PHE A 97 -20.41 -2.81 -11.05
C PHE A 97 -19.74 -1.47 -11.38
N TRP A 98 -20.21 -0.80 -12.42
CA TRP A 98 -19.65 0.48 -12.86
C TRP A 98 -19.88 1.62 -11.87
N PRO A 99 -21.11 1.88 -11.40
CA PRO A 99 -21.35 2.95 -10.44
C PRO A 99 -20.55 2.77 -9.14
N HIS A 100 -20.49 1.56 -8.59
CA HIS A 100 -19.72 1.27 -7.38
C HIS A 100 -18.22 1.53 -7.57
N ASN A 101 -17.62 0.98 -8.62
CA ASN A 101 -16.19 1.12 -8.87
C ASN A 101 -15.80 2.57 -9.20
N LEU A 102 -16.61 3.29 -9.98
CA LEU A 102 -16.38 4.70 -10.26
C LEU A 102 -16.44 5.54 -9.00
N TRP A 103 -17.40 5.25 -8.10
CA TRP A 103 -17.51 5.94 -6.83
C TRP A 103 -16.30 5.65 -5.91
N ALA A 104 -15.89 4.38 -5.80
CA ALA A 104 -14.71 3.99 -5.02
C ALA A 104 -13.46 4.74 -5.51
N VAL A 105 -13.18 4.72 -6.81
CA VAL A 105 -12.04 5.43 -7.42
C VAL A 105 -12.14 6.95 -7.22
N ALA A 106 -13.33 7.55 -7.41
CA ALA A 106 -13.52 8.98 -7.21
C ALA A 106 -13.24 9.39 -5.77
N LYS A 107 -13.69 8.59 -4.80
CA LYS A 107 -13.44 8.80 -3.37
C LYS A 107 -11.93 8.74 -3.06
N GLU A 108 -11.22 7.73 -3.56
CA GLU A 108 -9.77 7.61 -3.42
C GLU A 108 -9.03 8.82 -4.00
N VAL A 109 -9.38 9.22 -5.22
CA VAL A 109 -8.77 10.39 -5.87
C VAL A 109 -9.02 11.65 -5.06
N LEU A 110 -10.24 11.89 -4.59
CA LEU A 110 -10.57 13.07 -3.77
C LEU A 110 -9.80 13.09 -2.44
N MET A 111 -9.54 11.93 -1.84
CA MET A 111 -8.79 11.83 -0.58
C MET A 111 -7.28 11.99 -0.79
N LEU A 112 -6.73 11.43 -1.86
CA LEU A 112 -5.29 11.42 -2.10
C LEU A 112 -4.79 12.65 -2.89
N ALA A 113 -5.62 13.24 -3.74
CA ALA A 113 -5.23 14.39 -4.55
C ALA A 113 -4.71 15.58 -3.73
N PRO A 114 -5.32 15.99 -2.60
CA PRO A 114 -4.78 17.07 -1.78
C PRO A 114 -3.38 16.79 -1.25
N VAL A 115 -3.10 15.54 -0.88
CA VAL A 115 -1.77 15.11 -0.39
C VAL A 115 -0.74 15.22 -1.52
N VAL A 116 -1.07 14.70 -2.70
CA VAL A 116 -0.19 14.74 -3.88
C VAL A 116 0.08 16.18 -4.31
N VAL A 117 -0.97 17.02 -4.37
CA VAL A 117 -0.85 18.43 -4.73
C VAL A 117 -0.01 19.18 -3.69
N GLY A 118 -0.24 18.94 -2.40
CA GLY A 118 0.53 19.53 -1.31
C GLY A 118 2.02 19.17 -1.39
N MET A 119 2.34 17.91 -1.58
CA MET A 119 3.73 17.43 -1.76
C MET A 119 4.39 18.05 -3.00
N TRP A 120 3.66 18.14 -4.11
CA TRP A 120 4.15 18.76 -5.33
C TRP A 120 4.43 20.26 -5.15
N ALA A 121 3.53 21.00 -4.47
CA ALA A 121 3.71 22.41 -4.17
C ALA A 121 4.92 22.67 -3.27
N LEU A 122 5.10 21.84 -2.23
CA LEU A 122 6.27 21.91 -1.34
C LEU A 122 7.57 21.66 -2.10
N ARG A 123 7.58 20.65 -2.98
CA ARG A 123 8.76 20.33 -3.81
C ARG A 123 9.13 21.45 -4.77
N ARG A 124 8.12 22.15 -5.33
CA ARG A 124 8.37 23.32 -6.19
C ARG A 124 8.97 24.50 -5.44
N ARG A 125 8.48 24.78 -4.22
CA ARG A 125 9.03 25.86 -3.37
C ARG A 125 10.48 25.60 -3.00
N GLY A 126 10.85 24.37 -2.68
CA GLY A 126 12.25 24.02 -2.34
C GLY A 126 13.23 24.15 -3.51
N ARG A 127 12.74 24.11 -4.76
CA ARG A 127 13.59 24.29 -5.95
C ARG A 127 13.78 25.75 -6.38
N GLY A 128 12.89 26.64 -5.96
CA GLY A 128 12.96 28.07 -6.32
C GLY A 128 13.85 28.93 -5.39
N GLY A 129 14.42 28.36 -4.34
CA GLY A 129 15.24 29.08 -3.36
C GLY A 129 16.75 28.97 -3.54
N VAL A 130 17.22 28.41 -4.65
CA VAL A 130 18.66 28.29 -4.98
C VAL A 130 18.95 29.22 -6.15
N HIS A 131 19.08 30.52 -5.86
CA HIS A 131 19.72 31.53 -6.72
C HIS A 131 20.68 32.35 -5.87
#